data_e99e10e438ec3c085404aa523c9002f4
#
_entry.id   e99e10e438ec3c085404aa523c9002f4
#
_cell.length_a   1.000
_cell.length_b   1.000
_cell.length_c   1.000
_cell.angle_alpha   90.00
_cell.angle_beta   90.00
_cell.angle_gamma   90.00
#
_symmetry.space_group_name_H-M   'P 1'
#
loop_
_entity.id
_entity.type
_entity.pdbx_description
1 polymer ?
#
loop_
_entity_poly.entity_id
_entity_poly.type
_entity_poly.pdbx_seq_one_letter_code
_entity_poly.pdbx_strand_id
1 'polypeptide(L)' 'MTLRNRYYKTVDALVKVVNNEGIIKEDIQAILYDEKIKMYVLLYWG' A
#
# COMPACT_ATOMS: atom_id res chain seq x y z
N MET A 1 -8.60 -10.63 10.83
CA MET A 1 -7.63 -9.74 10.19
C MET A 1 -6.94 -10.45 9.05
N THR A 2 -6.95 -9.87 7.87
CA THR A 2 -6.40 -10.48 6.66
C THR A 2 -5.30 -9.61 6.08
N LEU A 3 -4.21 -10.22 5.65
CA LEU A 3 -3.17 -9.50 4.94
C LEU A 3 -3.66 -9.20 3.53
N ARG A 4 -3.63 -7.92 3.16
CA ARG A 4 -4.13 -7.43 1.87
C ARG A 4 -3.02 -6.76 1.10
N ASN A 5 -3.19 -6.69 -0.22
CA ASN A 5 -2.26 -5.98 -1.08
C ASN A 5 -2.99 -5.06 -2.05
N ARG A 6 -2.34 -3.95 -2.39
CA ARG A 6 -2.81 -3.01 -3.40
C ARG A 6 -1.64 -2.51 -4.21
N TYR A 7 -1.91 -2.13 -5.47
CA TYR A 7 -0.89 -1.68 -6.41
C TYR A 7 -1.17 -0.25 -6.85
N TYR A 8 -0.12 0.57 -6.89
CA TYR A 8 -0.21 1.97 -7.32
C TYR A 8 0.97 2.32 -8.23
N LYS A 9 0.70 3.11 -9.27
CA LYS A 9 1.75 3.52 -10.22
C LYS A 9 2.71 4.55 -9.62
N THR A 10 2.21 5.36 -8.69
CA THR A 10 3.02 6.42 -8.06
C THR A 10 2.90 6.33 -6.54
N VAL A 11 3.94 6.83 -5.86
CA VAL A 11 3.91 6.87 -4.40
C VAL A 11 2.88 7.88 -3.90
N ASP A 12 2.60 8.94 -4.67
CA ASP A 12 1.60 9.93 -4.30
C ASP A 12 0.20 9.31 -4.23
N ALA A 13 -0.14 8.45 -5.19
CA ALA A 13 -1.41 7.74 -5.18
C ALA A 13 -1.53 6.82 -3.96
N LEU A 14 -0.46 6.12 -3.63
CA LEU A 14 -0.41 5.25 -2.45
C LEU A 14 -0.64 6.06 -1.17
N VAL A 15 0.06 7.18 -1.02
CA VAL A 15 -0.06 8.04 0.16
C VAL A 15 -1.47 8.58 0.31
N LYS A 16 -2.09 9.01 -0.80
CA LYS A 16 -3.49 9.49 -0.77
C LYS A 16 -4.45 8.43 -0.27
N VAL A 17 -4.31 7.20 -0.73
CA VAL A 17 -5.20 6.11 -0.34
C VAL A 17 -5.03 5.78 1.14
N VAL A 18 -3.79 5.69 1.62
CA VAL A 18 -3.51 5.42 3.03
C VAL A 18 -4.17 6.47 3.91
N ASN A 19 -4.06 7.75 3.54
CA ASN A 19 -4.65 8.83 4.31
C ASN A 19 -6.18 8.86 4.23
N ASN A 20 -6.73 8.66 3.04
CA ASN A 20 -8.18 8.74 2.82
C ASN A 20 -8.93 7.56 3.45
N GLU A 21 -8.35 6.38 3.44
CA GLU A 21 -8.99 5.20 4.02
C GLU A 21 -8.67 5.02 5.50
N GLY A 22 -7.82 5.88 6.05
CA GLY A 22 -7.49 5.81 7.46
C GLY A 22 -6.71 4.55 7.84
N ILE A 23 -5.86 4.06 6.93
CA ILE A 23 -4.99 2.92 7.25
C ILE A 23 -3.94 3.41 8.23
N ILE A 24 -3.97 2.88 9.44
CA ILE A 24 -3.06 3.31 10.49
C ILE A 24 -1.70 2.65 10.33
N LYS A 25 -0.68 3.28 10.87
CA LYS A 25 0.71 2.83 10.77
C LYS A 25 0.89 1.37 11.21
N GLU A 26 0.22 0.98 12.27
CA GLU A 26 0.33 -0.37 12.84
C GLU A 26 -0.21 -1.45 11.89
N ASP A 27 -1.10 -1.08 10.97
CA ASP A 27 -1.68 -2.02 10.02
C ASP A 27 -0.86 -2.12 8.73
N ILE A 28 0.12 -1.24 8.53
CA ILE A 28 0.98 -1.31 7.35
C ILE A 28 2.09 -2.33 7.59
N GLN A 29 2.08 -3.40 6.80
CA GLN A 29 3.09 -4.44 6.91
C GLN A 29 4.36 -4.08 6.14
N ALA A 30 4.21 -3.63 4.89
CA ALA A 30 5.34 -3.24 4.05
C ALA A 30 4.88 -2.43 2.87
N ILE A 31 5.79 -1.61 2.34
CA ILE A 31 5.60 -0.89 1.08
C ILE A 31 6.80 -1.25 0.21
N LEU A 32 6.53 -1.85 -0.94
CA LEU A 32 7.56 -2.37 -1.84
C LEU A 32 7.38 -1.80 -3.24
N TYR A 33 8.45 -1.86 -4.04
CA TYR A 33 8.36 -1.53 -5.46
C TYR A 33 8.61 -2.79 -6.27
N ASP A 34 7.67 -3.15 -7.15
CA ASP A 34 7.78 -4.30 -8.02
C ASP A 34 8.25 -3.86 -9.41
N GLU A 35 9.49 -4.17 -9.75
CA GLU A 35 10.08 -3.77 -11.02
C GLU A 35 9.46 -4.46 -12.22
N LYS A 36 8.92 -5.65 -12.05
CA LYS A 36 8.32 -6.41 -13.15
C LYS A 36 7.09 -5.70 -13.70
N ILE A 37 6.26 -5.20 -12.81
CA ILE A 37 5.03 -4.49 -13.18
C ILE A 37 5.16 -2.98 -13.06
N LYS A 38 6.31 -2.50 -12.55
CA LYS A 38 6.61 -1.08 -12.35
C LYS A 38 5.55 -0.37 -11.54
N MET A 39 5.18 -0.98 -10.42
CA MET A 39 4.18 -0.44 -9.50
C MET A 39 4.63 -0.59 -8.06
N TYR A 40 4.13 0.31 -7.22
CA TYR A 40 4.32 0.22 -5.78
C TYR A 40 3.27 -0.71 -5.20
N VAL A 41 3.69 -1.54 -4.26
CA VAL A 41 2.82 -2.52 -3.60
C VAL A 41 2.68 -2.13 -2.14
N LEU A 42 1.44 -1.97 -1.70
CA LEU A 42 1.11 -1.76 -0.29
C LEU A 42 0.60 -3.08 0.28
N LEU A 43 1.28 -3.58 1.32
CA LEU A 43 0.85 -4.75 2.09
C LEU A 43 0.35 -4.26 3.44
N TYR A 44 -0.89 -4.58 3.77
CA TYR A 44 -1.51 -4.09 4.99
C TYR A 44 -2.52 -5.08 5.56
N TRP A 45 -2.78 -4.95 6.84
CA TRP A 45 -3.75 -5.77 7.55
C TRP A 45 -5.10 -5.07 7.59
N GLY A 46 -6.15 -5.80 7.26
CA GLY A 46 -7.48 -5.23 7.28
C GLY A 46 -8.61 -6.25 7.38
#